data_2f94f4916c6ea3e22f5a4588598145fa
#
_entry.id   2f94f4916c6ea3e22f5a4588598145fa
#
_cell.length_a   1.000
_cell.length_b   1.000
_cell.length_c   1.000
_cell.angle_alpha   90.00
_cell.angle_beta   90.00
_cell.angle_gamma   90.00
#
_symmetry.space_group_name_H-M   'P 1'
#
loop_
_entity.id
_entity.type
_entity.pdbx_description
1 polymer ?
#
loop_
_entity_poly.entity_id
_entity_poly.type
_entity_poly.pdbx_seq_one_letter_code
_entity_poly.pdbx_strand_id
1 'polypeptide(L)'
;ERVSMPDFDVDFCQNNRGRVIEYVKSKYGEESVSQIATFGTMGAKGVIKDVGRVLDMSYSEADRLSRMIPTRPGHNTTLEEALSEEPQFRAEVRNNPQARKLIEYALKLEGTTRSLGIHAGGVLIAPGKLIDFCPLYAAGMLPENVISMYDKKDVEAVGLVKFDFLGLTTLTIIERALDYIEKNTGVRPDIEHMECDDEDTYKKIFQTGDTVAVFQFESPGMHKLLIDAKPTQLSDLIALNALYRPGPMDLIPDFLDIRAGRKKAEYADPRLIPILEDTAGIMVYQEQVMLVAQKIGGYSLGGADILRRAMGKKDVAEMERQSKVFIEGAAKNGVSEEVAAHLFELMRKFAGYGFNKSHAAAYSYVAYKTGWLKNYYPAEFLASSLSEVMTDPEKSLKILMDAKRHSVKLLGPDINESEFNYTSPKTMEIRMGLGALKGVGSAPAEAIKAEREQNGPF
;
A
#
# COMPACT_ATOMS: atom_id res chain seq x y z
N GLU A 1 -9.03 -28.20 3.43
CA GLU A 1 -7.59 -28.12 3.63
C GLU A 1 -6.96 -27.24 2.56
N ARG A 2 -6.05 -26.37 2.97
CA ARG A 2 -5.42 -25.39 2.07
C ARG A 2 -4.29 -26.06 1.29
N VAL A 3 -4.34 -26.00 -0.05
CA VAL A 3 -3.33 -26.58 -0.96
C VAL A 3 -2.33 -25.52 -1.48
N SER A 4 -2.50 -24.24 -1.12
CA SER A 4 -1.63 -23.14 -1.57
C SER A 4 -0.60 -22.78 -0.51
N MET A 5 0.57 -22.28 -0.96
CA MET A 5 1.58 -21.70 -0.09
C MET A 5 0.98 -20.60 0.80
N PRO A 6 1.43 -20.45 2.04
CA PRO A 6 1.05 -19.30 2.88
C PRO A 6 1.64 -18.01 2.29
N ASP A 7 0.94 -16.91 2.51
CA ASP A 7 1.36 -15.56 2.15
C ASP A 7 1.55 -14.78 3.44
N PHE A 8 2.76 -14.28 3.67
CA PHE A 8 3.14 -13.57 4.87
C PHE A 8 3.55 -12.15 4.52
N ASP A 9 2.63 -11.21 4.73
CA ASP A 9 2.88 -9.78 4.58
C ASP A 9 2.96 -9.14 5.98
N VAL A 10 4.11 -8.57 6.32
CA VAL A 10 4.32 -7.90 7.60
C VAL A 10 4.93 -6.53 7.38
N ASP A 11 4.24 -5.49 7.84
CA ASP A 11 4.72 -4.12 7.78
C ASP A 11 5.59 -3.78 8.98
N PHE A 12 6.77 -3.22 8.71
CA PHE A 12 7.70 -2.73 9.72
C PHE A 12 7.98 -1.24 9.54
N CYS A 13 8.41 -0.58 10.60
CA CYS A 13 9.01 0.74 10.51
C CYS A 13 10.11 0.73 9.44
N GLN A 14 9.99 1.60 8.43
CA GLN A 14 10.90 1.61 7.28
C GLN A 14 12.35 1.76 7.68
N ASN A 15 12.65 2.65 8.63
CA ASN A 15 14.01 2.90 9.10
C ASN A 15 14.61 1.73 9.90
N ASN A 16 13.77 0.94 10.56
CA ASN A 16 14.21 -0.17 11.42
C ASN A 16 14.05 -1.56 10.78
N ARG A 17 13.49 -1.63 9.57
CA ARG A 17 13.28 -2.90 8.85
C ARG A 17 14.58 -3.71 8.69
N GLY A 18 15.70 -3.05 8.42
CA GLY A 18 17.01 -3.71 8.31
C GLY A 18 17.39 -4.48 9.58
N ARG A 19 17.11 -3.92 10.75
CA ARG A 19 17.38 -4.59 12.04
C ARG A 19 16.57 -5.87 12.21
N VAL A 20 15.34 -5.90 11.67
CA VAL A 20 14.51 -7.12 11.69
C VAL A 20 15.10 -8.20 10.80
N ILE A 21 15.59 -7.84 9.61
CA ILE A 21 16.24 -8.79 8.69
C ILE A 21 17.51 -9.37 9.34
N GLU A 22 18.33 -8.53 9.98
CA GLU A 22 19.52 -8.99 10.70
C GLU A 22 19.18 -9.90 11.89
N TYR A 23 18.10 -9.59 12.63
CA TYR A 23 17.59 -10.49 13.67
C TYR A 23 17.19 -11.86 13.11
N VAL A 24 16.50 -11.89 11.98
CA VAL A 24 16.07 -13.13 11.32
C VAL A 24 17.27 -13.94 10.85
N LYS A 25 18.29 -13.30 10.26
CA LYS A 25 19.56 -13.96 9.91
C LYS A 25 20.25 -14.54 11.14
N SER A 26 20.37 -13.79 12.22
CA SER A 26 20.96 -14.27 13.48
C SER A 26 20.19 -15.45 14.07
N LYS A 27 18.85 -15.44 13.98
CA LYS A 27 17.98 -16.47 14.56
C LYS A 27 17.98 -17.77 13.78
N TYR A 28 17.93 -17.72 12.45
CA TYR A 28 17.77 -18.89 11.57
C TYR A 28 19.08 -19.30 10.87
N GLY A 29 20.12 -18.48 10.94
CA GLY A 29 21.43 -18.69 10.31
C GLY A 29 21.60 -17.90 9.02
N GLU A 30 22.76 -17.30 8.83
CA GLU A 30 23.11 -16.48 7.66
C GLU A 30 23.03 -17.26 6.34
N GLU A 31 23.35 -18.56 6.36
CA GLU A 31 23.24 -19.43 5.18
C GLU A 31 21.80 -19.82 4.82
N SER A 32 20.84 -19.58 5.72
CA SER A 32 19.43 -19.97 5.58
C SER A 32 18.52 -18.80 5.24
N VAL A 33 19.01 -17.55 5.29
CA VAL A 33 18.21 -16.33 5.09
C VAL A 33 18.81 -15.47 4.01
N SER A 34 17.98 -15.04 3.05
CA SER A 34 18.37 -14.03 2.05
C SER A 34 17.19 -13.16 1.63
N GLN A 35 17.48 -12.08 0.93
CA GLN A 35 16.48 -11.33 0.17
C GLN A 35 16.29 -11.96 -1.22
N ILE A 36 15.20 -11.60 -1.91
CA ILE A 36 14.81 -12.14 -3.22
C ILE A 36 15.32 -11.21 -4.31
N ALA A 37 15.79 -11.77 -5.43
CA ALA A 37 16.11 -11.01 -6.62
C ALA A 37 14.87 -10.46 -7.33
N THR A 38 15.04 -9.30 -7.96
CA THR A 38 14.11 -8.77 -8.95
C THR A 38 14.83 -8.52 -10.26
N PHE A 39 14.22 -8.93 -11.36
CA PHE A 39 14.76 -8.69 -12.68
C PHE A 39 14.01 -7.52 -13.32
N GLY A 40 14.71 -6.40 -13.46
CA GLY A 40 14.20 -5.26 -14.23
C GLY A 40 14.25 -5.56 -15.72
N THR A 41 13.10 -5.53 -16.40
CA THR A 41 13.01 -5.74 -17.83
C THR A 41 12.94 -4.42 -18.59
N MET A 42 13.33 -4.42 -19.85
CA MET A 42 13.18 -3.28 -20.76
C MET A 42 11.71 -3.12 -21.12
N GLY A 43 10.99 -2.20 -20.46
CA GLY A 43 9.62 -1.84 -20.84
C GLY A 43 9.60 -0.89 -22.04
N ALA A 44 8.46 -0.82 -22.73
CA ALA A 44 8.28 -0.07 -23.99
C ALA A 44 8.83 1.37 -23.96
N LYS A 45 8.51 2.15 -22.91
CA LYS A 45 9.01 3.54 -22.79
C LYS A 45 10.52 3.62 -22.54
N GLY A 46 11.05 2.69 -21.76
CA GLY A 46 12.47 2.62 -21.40
C GLY A 46 13.32 2.20 -22.59
N VAL A 47 12.91 1.14 -23.31
CA VAL A 47 13.68 0.61 -24.44
C VAL A 47 13.78 1.62 -25.59
N ILE A 48 12.73 2.44 -25.83
CA ILE A 48 12.81 3.54 -26.81
C ILE A 48 13.94 4.52 -26.47
N LYS A 49 14.05 4.93 -25.20
CA LYS A 49 15.10 5.87 -24.75
C LYS A 49 16.48 5.25 -24.81
N ASP A 50 16.60 3.99 -24.41
CA ASP A 50 17.89 3.28 -24.42
C ASP A 50 18.40 3.03 -25.86
N VAL A 51 17.54 2.55 -26.75
CA VAL A 51 17.88 2.34 -28.17
C VAL A 51 18.12 3.68 -28.88
N GLY A 52 17.29 4.70 -28.57
CA GLY A 52 17.48 6.05 -29.10
C GLY A 52 18.87 6.61 -28.79
N ARG A 53 19.31 6.46 -27.55
CA ARG A 53 20.67 6.86 -27.13
C ARG A 53 21.77 6.13 -27.89
N VAL A 54 21.64 4.83 -28.13
CA VAL A 54 22.62 4.02 -28.88
C VAL A 54 22.63 4.37 -30.36
N LEU A 55 21.51 4.82 -30.90
CA LEU A 55 21.39 5.26 -32.30
C LEU A 55 21.65 6.77 -32.48
N ASP A 56 22.24 7.44 -31.48
CA ASP A 56 22.56 8.87 -31.48
C ASP A 56 21.34 9.79 -31.76
N MET A 57 20.15 9.31 -31.40
CA MET A 57 18.93 10.13 -31.42
C MET A 57 18.96 11.11 -30.22
N SER A 58 18.49 12.34 -30.42
CA SER A 58 18.39 13.30 -29.34
C SER A 58 17.44 12.80 -28.24
N TYR A 59 17.75 13.13 -26.98
CA TYR A 59 16.88 12.77 -25.85
C TYR A 59 15.45 13.27 -26.04
N SER A 60 15.28 14.49 -26.58
CA SER A 60 13.97 15.10 -26.82
C SER A 60 13.13 14.32 -27.84
N GLU A 61 13.74 13.79 -28.89
CA GLU A 61 13.04 12.98 -29.88
C GLU A 61 12.67 11.60 -29.33
N ALA A 62 13.59 10.91 -28.66
CA ALA A 62 13.33 9.65 -28.01
C ALA A 62 12.25 9.78 -26.90
N ASP A 63 12.29 10.87 -26.11
CA ASP A 63 11.27 11.15 -25.10
C ASP A 63 9.90 11.44 -25.72
N ARG A 64 9.85 12.20 -26.82
CA ARG A 64 8.62 12.45 -27.59
C ARG A 64 7.98 11.14 -28.06
N LEU A 65 8.76 10.23 -28.66
CA LEU A 65 8.27 8.92 -29.06
C LEU A 65 7.78 8.08 -27.87
N SER A 66 8.53 8.07 -26.79
CA SER A 66 8.19 7.36 -25.55
C SER A 66 6.86 7.85 -24.94
N ARG A 67 6.56 9.15 -25.02
CA ARG A 67 5.29 9.73 -24.52
C ARG A 67 4.07 9.37 -25.35
N MET A 68 4.25 8.93 -26.61
CA MET A 68 3.13 8.45 -27.45
C MET A 68 2.60 7.08 -26.99
N ILE A 69 3.33 6.36 -26.12
CA ILE A 69 2.89 5.10 -25.55
C ILE A 69 1.97 5.41 -24.37
N PRO A 70 0.70 4.94 -24.39
CA PRO A 70 -0.24 5.21 -23.31
C PRO A 70 0.21 4.56 -21.99
N THR A 71 -0.14 5.22 -20.89
CA THR A 71 0.02 4.69 -19.53
C THR A 71 -1.35 4.29 -19.02
N ARG A 72 -1.57 3.00 -18.80
CA ARG A 72 -2.82 2.46 -18.25
C ARG A 72 -2.57 1.93 -16.84
N PRO A 73 -3.37 2.30 -15.85
CA PRO A 73 -3.21 1.75 -14.50
C PRO A 73 -3.28 0.21 -14.52
N GLY A 74 -2.27 -0.44 -13.93
CA GLY A 74 -2.20 -1.90 -13.84
C GLY A 74 -1.87 -2.64 -15.13
N HIS A 75 -1.61 -1.94 -16.25
CA HIS A 75 -1.23 -2.56 -17.53
C HIS A 75 -0.01 -1.86 -18.13
N ASN A 76 1.01 -2.65 -18.44
CA ASN A 76 2.20 -2.19 -19.15
C ASN A 76 1.98 -2.36 -20.66
N THR A 77 1.60 -1.28 -21.33
CA THR A 77 1.42 -1.29 -22.80
C THR A 77 2.72 -1.65 -23.50
N THR A 78 2.70 -2.67 -24.34
CA THR A 78 3.84 -3.09 -25.15
C THR A 78 4.00 -2.23 -26.40
N LEU A 79 5.16 -2.32 -27.06
CA LEU A 79 5.38 -1.65 -28.34
C LEU A 79 4.45 -2.18 -29.44
N GLU A 80 4.16 -3.49 -29.45
CA GLU A 80 3.24 -4.09 -30.40
C GLU A 80 1.80 -3.59 -30.20
N GLU A 81 1.33 -3.52 -28.94
CA GLU A 81 0.04 -2.93 -28.60
C GLU A 81 -0.03 -1.46 -29.03
N ALA A 82 1.01 -0.67 -28.71
CA ALA A 82 1.07 0.74 -29.11
C ALA A 82 1.06 0.92 -30.64
N LEU A 83 1.76 0.09 -31.39
CA LEU A 83 1.72 0.10 -32.87
C LEU A 83 0.34 -0.26 -33.43
N SER A 84 -0.41 -1.14 -32.76
CA SER A 84 -1.75 -1.55 -33.18
C SER A 84 -2.83 -0.54 -32.80
N GLU A 85 -2.76 0.04 -31.60
CA GLU A 85 -3.83 0.83 -31.01
C GLU A 85 -3.65 2.35 -31.15
N GLU A 86 -2.38 2.85 -31.27
CA GLU A 86 -2.08 4.28 -31.29
C GLU A 86 -1.78 4.79 -32.71
N PRO A 87 -2.74 5.45 -33.40
CA PRO A 87 -2.56 5.88 -34.79
C PRO A 87 -1.41 6.88 -34.97
N GLN A 88 -1.20 7.78 -34.01
CA GLN A 88 -0.15 8.79 -34.04
C GLN A 88 1.24 8.15 -33.92
N PHE A 89 1.42 7.19 -33.02
CA PHE A 89 2.67 6.46 -32.86
C PHE A 89 3.00 5.67 -34.10
N ARG A 90 2.04 4.95 -34.66
CA ARG A 90 2.18 4.19 -35.92
C ARG A 90 2.56 5.08 -37.10
N ALA A 91 1.90 6.25 -37.22
CA ALA A 91 2.20 7.20 -38.30
C ALA A 91 3.63 7.76 -38.17
N GLU A 92 4.08 8.09 -36.96
CA GLU A 92 5.45 8.56 -36.70
C GLU A 92 6.47 7.48 -37.08
N VAL A 93 6.29 6.24 -36.63
CA VAL A 93 7.19 5.11 -36.99
C VAL A 93 7.22 4.85 -38.49
N ARG A 94 6.08 5.00 -39.18
CA ARG A 94 6.01 4.81 -40.64
C ARG A 94 6.70 5.92 -41.41
N ASN A 95 6.56 7.16 -40.99
CA ASN A 95 6.98 8.34 -41.76
C ASN A 95 8.40 8.80 -41.42
N ASN A 96 8.92 8.44 -40.25
CA ASN A 96 10.25 8.81 -39.78
C ASN A 96 11.21 7.61 -39.85
N PRO A 97 12.21 7.61 -40.77
CA PRO A 97 13.16 6.49 -40.93
C PRO A 97 13.97 6.20 -39.64
N GLN A 98 14.32 7.24 -38.88
CA GLN A 98 15.06 7.05 -37.62
C GLN A 98 14.17 6.39 -36.55
N ALA A 99 12.92 6.85 -36.41
CA ALA A 99 11.96 6.22 -35.52
C ALA A 99 11.68 4.77 -35.91
N ARG A 100 11.56 4.48 -37.21
CA ARG A 100 11.39 3.10 -37.71
C ARG A 100 12.53 2.20 -37.31
N LYS A 101 13.78 2.63 -37.54
CA LYS A 101 15.00 1.87 -37.19
C LYS A 101 15.07 1.66 -35.68
N LEU A 102 14.75 2.69 -34.90
CA LEU A 102 14.70 2.61 -33.43
C LEU A 102 13.71 1.54 -32.99
N ILE A 103 12.48 1.59 -33.48
CA ILE A 103 11.41 0.65 -33.05
C ILE A 103 11.72 -0.78 -33.50
N GLU A 104 12.36 -0.99 -34.66
CA GLU A 104 12.80 -2.32 -35.08
C GLU A 104 13.73 -2.99 -34.06
N TYR A 105 14.71 -2.25 -33.53
CA TYR A 105 15.60 -2.75 -32.48
C TYR A 105 14.87 -2.84 -31.12
N ALA A 106 14.04 -1.86 -30.80
CA ALA A 106 13.32 -1.82 -29.54
C ALA A 106 12.38 -3.03 -29.38
N LEU A 107 11.69 -3.45 -30.43
CA LEU A 107 10.84 -4.65 -30.44
C LEU A 107 11.61 -5.94 -30.12
N LYS A 108 12.89 -6.03 -30.53
CA LYS A 108 13.74 -7.19 -30.22
C LYS A 108 14.25 -7.21 -28.79
N LEU A 109 14.34 -6.03 -28.15
CA LEU A 109 14.88 -5.85 -26.81
C LEU A 109 13.81 -5.70 -25.73
N GLU A 110 12.59 -5.33 -26.11
CA GLU A 110 11.47 -5.24 -25.18
C GLU A 110 11.27 -6.56 -24.43
N GLY A 111 11.06 -6.47 -23.11
CA GLY A 111 10.88 -7.63 -22.24
C GLY A 111 12.18 -8.34 -21.83
N THR A 112 13.33 -8.05 -22.46
CA THR A 112 14.60 -8.65 -22.04
C THR A 112 15.07 -8.09 -20.69
N THR A 113 15.78 -8.90 -19.91
CA THR A 113 16.32 -8.48 -18.61
C THR A 113 17.41 -7.42 -18.80
N ARG A 114 17.26 -6.31 -18.10
CA ARG A 114 18.20 -5.17 -18.11
C ARG A 114 19.05 -5.09 -16.86
N SER A 115 18.46 -5.36 -15.71
CA SER A 115 19.10 -5.18 -14.41
C SER A 115 18.63 -6.21 -13.40
N LEU A 116 19.51 -6.49 -12.45
CA LEU A 116 19.23 -7.26 -11.26
C LEU A 116 19.09 -6.29 -10.10
N GLY A 117 18.03 -6.40 -9.34
CA GLY A 117 17.75 -5.63 -8.13
C GLY A 117 17.39 -6.54 -6.97
N ILE A 118 17.21 -5.94 -5.80
CA ILE A 118 16.74 -6.62 -4.60
C ILE A 118 15.24 -6.34 -4.45
N HIS A 119 14.44 -7.37 -4.18
CA HIS A 119 13.01 -7.22 -3.90
C HIS A 119 12.80 -6.37 -2.65
N ALA A 120 11.90 -5.38 -2.74
CA ALA A 120 11.72 -4.39 -1.67
C ALA A 120 11.29 -5.01 -0.32
N GLY A 121 10.54 -6.11 -0.32
CA GLY A 121 10.00 -6.76 0.88
C GLY A 121 10.45 -8.21 1.07
N GLY A 122 10.66 -8.94 -0.02
CA GLY A 122 10.82 -10.39 0.00
C GLY A 122 12.06 -10.88 0.75
N VAL A 123 11.82 -11.69 1.76
CA VAL A 123 12.84 -12.40 2.54
C VAL A 123 12.55 -13.89 2.48
N LEU A 124 13.56 -14.71 2.24
CA LEU A 124 13.50 -16.16 2.29
C LEU A 124 14.07 -16.66 3.61
N ILE A 125 13.42 -17.66 4.20
CA ILE A 125 13.90 -18.42 5.35
C ILE A 125 13.80 -19.89 4.97
N ALA A 126 14.93 -20.49 4.64
CA ALA A 126 14.99 -21.89 4.24
C ALA A 126 15.07 -22.84 5.46
N PRO A 127 14.57 -24.08 5.36
CA PRO A 127 14.69 -25.07 6.41
C PRO A 127 16.11 -25.67 6.51
N GLY A 128 17.06 -25.17 5.74
CA GLY A 128 18.47 -25.54 5.67
C GLY A 128 19.25 -24.47 4.92
N LYS A 129 20.33 -24.84 4.24
CA LYS A 129 21.11 -23.88 3.45
C LYS A 129 20.35 -23.47 2.19
N LEU A 130 20.25 -22.17 1.93
CA LEU A 130 19.58 -21.63 0.73
C LEU A 130 20.18 -22.18 -0.57
N ILE A 131 21.50 -22.42 -0.60
CA ILE A 131 22.19 -22.93 -1.77
C ILE A 131 21.71 -24.33 -2.20
N ASP A 132 21.08 -25.09 -1.29
CA ASP A 132 20.48 -26.38 -1.61
C ASP A 132 19.17 -26.25 -2.41
N PHE A 133 18.58 -25.04 -2.43
CA PHE A 133 17.30 -24.76 -3.07
C PHE A 133 17.44 -23.84 -4.29
N CYS A 134 18.33 -22.84 -4.26
CA CYS A 134 18.50 -21.89 -5.35
C CYS A 134 19.93 -21.36 -5.42
N PRO A 135 20.40 -20.96 -6.61
CA PRO A 135 21.65 -20.23 -6.76
C PRO A 135 21.57 -18.90 -6.01
N LEU A 136 22.71 -18.44 -5.51
CA LEU A 136 22.82 -17.19 -4.77
C LEU A 136 23.72 -16.20 -5.52
N TYR A 137 23.45 -14.91 -5.35
CA TYR A 137 24.20 -13.81 -5.92
C TYR A 137 24.61 -12.84 -4.83
N ALA A 138 25.90 -12.47 -4.80
CA ALA A 138 26.42 -11.44 -3.91
C ALA A 138 26.20 -10.07 -4.56
N ALA A 139 25.28 -9.28 -4.03
CA ALA A 139 25.01 -7.94 -4.48
C ALA A 139 26.08 -6.97 -3.95
N GLY A 140 27.18 -6.83 -4.67
CA GLY A 140 28.33 -5.99 -4.27
C GLY A 140 29.51 -6.81 -3.75
N MET A 141 30.48 -6.12 -3.14
CA MET A 141 31.71 -6.76 -2.64
C MET A 141 31.59 -7.39 -1.25
N LEU A 142 30.44 -7.22 -0.58
CA LEU A 142 30.24 -7.68 0.79
C LEU A 142 29.43 -8.98 0.83
N PRO A 143 29.94 -10.04 1.46
CA PRO A 143 29.25 -11.34 1.54
C PRO A 143 27.91 -11.28 2.29
N GLU A 144 27.67 -10.24 3.06
CA GLU A 144 26.43 -10.00 3.80
C GLU A 144 25.23 -9.61 2.91
N ASN A 145 25.46 -9.22 1.65
CA ASN A 145 24.41 -8.83 0.70
C ASN A 145 24.06 -9.95 -0.29
N VAL A 146 23.90 -11.15 0.23
CA VAL A 146 23.51 -12.31 -0.60
C VAL A 146 22.02 -12.28 -0.86
N ILE A 147 21.65 -12.47 -2.14
CA ILE A 147 20.24 -12.59 -2.59
C ILE A 147 20.04 -13.89 -3.40
N SER A 148 18.81 -14.39 -3.44
CA SER A 148 18.48 -15.52 -4.32
C SER A 148 18.62 -15.06 -5.78
N MET A 149 19.07 -15.98 -6.67
CA MET A 149 19.05 -15.73 -8.13
C MET A 149 17.68 -16.04 -8.75
N TYR A 150 16.77 -16.61 -8.01
CA TYR A 150 15.38 -16.82 -8.43
C TYR A 150 14.52 -15.65 -8.02
N ASP A 151 13.55 -15.31 -8.88
CA ASP A 151 12.53 -14.31 -8.57
C ASP A 151 11.45 -14.86 -7.64
N LYS A 152 10.47 -14.01 -7.29
CA LYS A 152 9.38 -14.37 -6.37
C LYS A 152 8.54 -15.59 -6.82
N LYS A 153 8.48 -15.91 -8.12
CA LYS A 153 7.73 -17.07 -8.64
C LYS A 153 8.58 -18.34 -8.59
N ASP A 154 9.83 -18.20 -8.99
CA ASP A 154 10.76 -19.32 -9.07
C ASP A 154 11.12 -19.84 -7.66
N VAL A 155 11.25 -18.96 -6.66
CA VAL A 155 11.47 -19.39 -5.26
C VAL A 155 10.30 -20.20 -4.71
N GLU A 156 9.08 -19.86 -5.06
CA GLU A 156 7.89 -20.66 -4.69
C GLU A 156 7.86 -21.99 -5.43
N ALA A 157 8.26 -22.00 -6.71
CA ALA A 157 8.29 -23.23 -7.52
C ALA A 157 9.29 -24.28 -6.99
N VAL A 158 10.38 -23.85 -6.35
CA VAL A 158 11.34 -24.78 -5.69
C VAL A 158 10.96 -25.10 -4.23
N GLY A 159 9.80 -24.65 -3.77
CA GLY A 159 9.25 -24.99 -2.45
C GLY A 159 9.67 -24.08 -1.31
N LEU A 160 10.31 -22.94 -1.59
CA LEU A 160 10.62 -21.93 -0.57
C LEU A 160 9.41 -21.05 -0.28
N VAL A 161 9.26 -20.66 0.99
CA VAL A 161 8.23 -19.73 1.43
C VAL A 161 8.80 -18.32 1.43
N LYS A 162 8.08 -17.39 0.79
CA LYS A 162 8.39 -15.98 0.78
C LYS A 162 7.74 -15.28 1.97
N PHE A 163 8.50 -14.46 2.67
CA PHE A 163 8.04 -13.55 3.71
C PHE A 163 8.22 -12.13 3.21
N ASP A 164 7.13 -11.39 3.03
CA ASP A 164 7.21 -9.98 2.62
C ASP A 164 7.33 -9.10 3.88
N PHE A 165 8.56 -8.64 4.14
CA PHE A 165 8.88 -7.66 5.19
C PHE A 165 8.87 -6.28 4.56
N LEU A 166 7.73 -5.61 4.63
CA LEU A 166 7.53 -4.33 3.98
C LEU A 166 7.93 -3.18 4.90
N GLY A 167 8.57 -2.16 4.34
CA GLY A 167 8.83 -0.91 5.04
C GLY A 167 7.65 0.04 4.90
N LEU A 168 6.94 0.33 5.98
CA LEU A 168 5.86 1.30 6.00
C LEU A 168 6.33 2.63 6.59
N THR A 169 6.40 3.65 5.74
CA THR A 169 6.84 5.02 6.13
C THR A 169 6.01 5.59 7.27
N THR A 170 4.71 5.31 7.31
CA THR A 170 3.82 5.77 8.38
C THR A 170 4.26 5.30 9.75
N LEU A 171 4.79 4.06 9.89
CA LEU A 171 5.32 3.58 11.16
C LEU A 171 6.58 4.36 11.57
N THR A 172 7.41 4.79 10.61
CA THR A 172 8.54 5.70 10.88
C THR A 172 8.07 7.07 11.34
N ILE A 173 7.00 7.61 10.72
CA ILE A 173 6.40 8.89 11.13
C ILE A 173 5.89 8.81 12.56
N ILE A 174 5.15 7.75 12.90
CA ILE A 174 4.61 7.52 14.25
C ILE A 174 5.76 7.46 15.26
N GLU A 175 6.78 6.64 15.02
CA GLU A 175 7.92 6.47 15.93
C GLU A 175 8.64 7.80 16.18
N ARG A 176 8.96 8.54 15.13
CA ARG A 176 9.60 9.86 15.23
C ARG A 176 8.71 10.88 15.95
N ALA A 177 7.40 10.85 15.73
CA ALA A 177 6.47 11.72 16.45
C ALA A 177 6.47 11.42 17.94
N LEU A 178 6.47 10.14 18.33
CA LEU A 178 6.56 9.73 19.74
C LEU A 178 7.87 10.18 20.39
N ASP A 179 9.00 10.11 19.68
CA ASP A 179 10.28 10.61 20.17
C ASP A 179 10.24 12.13 20.42
N TYR A 180 9.60 12.90 19.54
CA TYR A 180 9.42 14.34 19.74
C TYR A 180 8.47 14.65 20.92
N ILE A 181 7.38 13.89 21.06
CA ILE A 181 6.44 14.03 22.17
C ILE A 181 7.15 13.77 23.49
N GLU A 182 7.89 12.66 23.58
CA GLU A 182 8.63 12.30 24.80
C GLU A 182 9.66 13.36 25.15
N LYS A 183 10.42 13.87 24.17
CA LYS A 183 11.37 14.96 24.35
C LYS A 183 10.71 16.26 24.85
N ASN A 184 9.54 16.60 24.34
CA ASN A 184 8.87 17.86 24.64
C ASN A 184 8.04 17.81 25.93
N THR A 185 7.50 16.65 26.29
CA THR A 185 6.55 16.48 27.42
C THR A 185 7.11 15.65 28.58
N GLY A 186 8.18 14.90 28.34
CA GLY A 186 8.72 13.92 29.31
C GLY A 186 7.94 12.61 29.39
N VAL A 187 6.89 12.45 28.57
CA VAL A 187 6.03 11.25 28.55
C VAL A 187 5.88 10.74 27.13
N ARG A 188 6.12 9.44 26.94
CA ARG A 188 5.85 8.74 25.68
C ARG A 188 4.45 8.13 25.75
N PRO A 189 3.47 8.55 24.92
CA PRO A 189 2.14 7.95 24.91
C PRO A 189 2.18 6.47 24.55
N ASP A 190 1.40 5.65 25.28
CA ASP A 190 1.18 4.24 24.92
C ASP A 190 0.10 4.14 23.85
N ILE A 191 0.51 4.24 22.60
CA ILE A 191 -0.40 4.10 21.47
C ILE A 191 -0.58 2.63 21.03
N GLU A 192 0.21 1.71 21.59
CA GLU A 192 0.12 0.29 21.22
C GLU A 192 -1.13 -0.37 21.81
N HIS A 193 -1.54 0.06 23.00
CA HIS A 193 -2.72 -0.48 23.72
C HIS A 193 -3.93 0.48 23.67
N MET A 194 -3.99 1.32 22.61
CA MET A 194 -5.06 2.30 22.47
C MET A 194 -6.39 1.65 22.08
N GLU A 195 -7.47 1.96 22.81
CA GLU A 195 -8.82 1.42 22.55
C GLU A 195 -9.47 1.94 21.28
N CYS A 196 -8.96 3.00 20.67
CA CYS A 196 -9.50 3.65 19.45
C CYS A 196 -10.94 4.18 19.62
N ASP A 197 -11.28 4.67 20.78
CA ASP A 197 -12.63 5.15 21.17
C ASP A 197 -12.66 6.65 21.52
N ASP A 198 -11.54 7.38 21.35
CA ASP A 198 -11.47 8.81 21.68
C ASP A 198 -12.40 9.64 20.77
N GLU A 199 -13.47 10.15 21.39
CA GLU A 199 -14.53 10.88 20.70
C GLU A 199 -14.03 12.17 20.02
N ASP A 200 -13.06 12.85 20.65
CA ASP A 200 -12.47 14.08 20.12
C ASP A 200 -11.70 13.83 18.80
N THR A 201 -10.98 12.74 18.72
CA THR A 201 -10.29 12.34 17.47
C THR A 201 -11.28 12.10 16.34
N TYR A 202 -12.39 11.40 16.61
CA TYR A 202 -13.42 11.24 15.58
C TYR A 202 -14.05 12.58 15.18
N LYS A 203 -14.44 13.40 16.13
CA LYS A 203 -15.14 14.67 15.87
C LYS A 203 -14.26 15.70 15.17
N LYS A 204 -13.01 15.86 15.63
CA LYS A 204 -12.13 16.95 15.18
C LYS A 204 -11.33 16.58 13.92
N ILE A 205 -10.97 15.32 13.73
CA ILE A 205 -10.13 14.86 12.61
C ILE A 205 -10.97 14.17 11.53
N PHE A 206 -11.63 13.06 11.87
CA PHE A 206 -12.30 12.25 10.85
C PHE A 206 -13.61 12.88 10.35
N GLN A 207 -14.50 13.32 11.24
CA GLN A 207 -15.80 13.88 10.83
C GLN A 207 -15.69 15.25 10.13
N THR A 208 -14.60 15.96 10.33
CA THR A 208 -14.34 17.23 9.65
C THR A 208 -13.56 17.07 8.33
N GLY A 209 -13.04 15.88 8.07
CA GLY A 209 -12.14 15.62 6.95
C GLY A 209 -10.76 16.26 7.12
N ASP A 210 -10.36 16.63 8.35
CA ASP A 210 -9.06 17.21 8.64
C ASP A 210 -7.97 16.12 8.68
N THR A 211 -7.80 15.43 7.57
CA THR A 211 -6.99 14.23 7.44
C THR A 211 -5.76 14.37 6.56
N VAL A 212 -5.23 15.59 6.41
CA VAL A 212 -3.91 15.80 5.80
C VAL A 212 -2.87 15.03 6.60
N ALA A 213 -2.04 14.24 5.91
CA ALA A 213 -1.04 13.32 6.46
C ALA A 213 -1.62 12.15 7.29
N VAL A 214 -2.92 12.03 7.47
CA VAL A 214 -3.54 10.88 8.15
C VAL A 214 -3.54 9.69 7.20
N PHE A 215 -2.90 8.60 7.64
CA PHE A 215 -2.68 7.41 6.82
C PHE A 215 -3.98 6.89 6.18
N GLN A 216 -3.93 6.58 4.88
CA GLN A 216 -5.05 6.08 4.06
C GLN A 216 -6.22 7.06 3.84
N PHE A 217 -6.35 8.15 4.60
CA PHE A 217 -7.53 9.01 4.60
C PHE A 217 -7.27 10.42 4.04
N GLU A 218 -6.14 10.64 3.35
CA GLU A 218 -5.68 11.98 2.92
C GLU A 218 -6.12 12.42 1.51
N SER A 219 -6.81 11.56 0.74
CA SER A 219 -7.27 11.94 -0.59
C SER A 219 -8.51 12.85 -0.54
N PRO A 220 -8.69 13.78 -1.49
CA PRO A 220 -9.86 14.69 -1.49
C PRO A 220 -11.21 13.95 -1.47
N GLY A 221 -11.32 12.82 -2.17
CA GLY A 221 -12.53 12.03 -2.16
C GLY A 221 -12.79 11.33 -0.83
N MET A 222 -11.73 10.91 -0.14
CA MET A 222 -11.85 10.33 1.21
C MET A 222 -12.23 11.40 2.24
N HIS A 223 -11.71 12.64 2.14
CA HIS A 223 -12.15 13.75 2.99
C HIS A 223 -13.66 13.97 2.90
N LYS A 224 -14.19 14.04 1.65
CA LYS A 224 -15.63 14.17 1.45
C LYS A 224 -16.41 13.01 2.03
N LEU A 225 -15.95 11.79 1.81
CA LEU A 225 -16.58 10.58 2.34
C LEU A 225 -16.64 10.58 3.88
N LEU A 226 -15.57 11.00 4.55
CA LEU A 226 -15.51 11.10 6.01
C LEU A 226 -16.51 12.15 6.55
N ILE A 227 -16.60 13.30 5.90
CA ILE A 227 -17.56 14.37 6.27
C ILE A 227 -19.00 13.86 6.15
N ASP A 228 -19.30 13.12 5.09
CA ASP A 228 -20.64 12.58 4.81
C ASP A 228 -20.97 11.40 5.75
N ALA A 229 -19.99 10.53 6.03
CA ALA A 229 -20.17 9.32 6.84
C ALA A 229 -20.19 9.58 8.36
N LYS A 230 -19.50 10.62 8.82
CA LYS A 230 -19.35 10.98 10.25
C LYS A 230 -19.00 9.78 11.14
N PRO A 231 -17.83 9.14 10.93
CA PRO A 231 -17.45 7.96 11.67
C PRO A 231 -17.34 8.27 13.17
N THR A 232 -17.72 7.31 14.03
CA THR A 232 -17.70 7.42 15.48
C THR A 232 -16.92 6.31 16.18
N GLN A 233 -16.51 5.30 15.42
CA GLN A 233 -15.82 4.12 15.95
C GLN A 233 -14.90 3.51 14.88
N LEU A 234 -13.99 2.66 15.32
CA LEU A 234 -12.99 2.04 14.42
C LEU A 234 -13.62 1.21 13.30
N SER A 235 -14.72 0.49 13.58
CA SER A 235 -15.42 -0.30 12.56
C SER A 235 -15.92 0.56 11.39
N ASP A 236 -16.24 1.83 11.62
CA ASP A 236 -16.62 2.76 10.57
C ASP A 236 -15.44 3.06 9.64
N LEU A 237 -14.27 3.33 10.21
CA LEU A 237 -13.05 3.56 9.42
C LEU A 237 -12.66 2.32 8.62
N ILE A 238 -12.82 1.12 9.19
CA ILE A 238 -12.56 -0.16 8.52
C ILE A 238 -13.47 -0.32 7.30
N ALA A 239 -14.77 -0.04 7.46
CA ALA A 239 -15.74 -0.12 6.36
C ALA A 239 -15.46 0.91 5.26
N LEU A 240 -15.18 2.16 5.62
CA LEU A 240 -14.86 3.23 4.66
C LEU A 240 -13.56 2.93 3.88
N ASN A 241 -12.53 2.43 4.55
CA ASN A 241 -11.28 2.01 3.92
C ASN A 241 -11.50 0.88 2.89
N ALA A 242 -12.37 -0.06 3.21
CA ALA A 242 -12.71 -1.17 2.33
C ALA A 242 -13.62 -0.76 1.15
N LEU A 243 -14.52 0.21 1.35
CA LEU A 243 -15.47 0.68 0.33
C LEU A 243 -14.85 1.68 -0.66
N TYR A 244 -13.91 2.53 -0.21
CA TYR A 244 -13.34 3.58 -1.06
C TYR A 244 -12.30 3.03 -2.06
N ARG A 245 -12.78 2.27 -3.04
CA ARG A 245 -11.98 1.66 -4.13
C ARG A 245 -12.82 1.51 -5.39
N PRO A 246 -12.21 1.49 -6.59
CA PRO A 246 -12.94 1.17 -7.81
C PRO A 246 -13.74 -0.13 -7.67
N GLY A 247 -15.03 -0.06 -7.96
CA GLY A 247 -16.00 -1.15 -7.82
C GLY A 247 -16.90 -0.97 -6.59
N PRO A 248 -16.43 -1.15 -5.35
CA PRO A 248 -17.27 -0.98 -4.16
C PRO A 248 -17.76 0.46 -3.92
N MET A 249 -17.11 1.47 -4.51
CA MET A 249 -17.51 2.89 -4.40
C MET A 249 -18.96 3.13 -4.80
N ASP A 250 -19.51 2.36 -5.71
CA ASP A 250 -20.92 2.49 -6.15
C ASP A 250 -21.93 2.14 -5.02
N LEU A 251 -21.48 1.45 -3.98
CA LEU A 251 -22.29 1.09 -2.82
C LEU A 251 -22.23 2.12 -1.68
N ILE A 252 -21.35 3.12 -1.78
CA ILE A 252 -21.19 4.15 -0.76
C ILE A 252 -22.48 4.94 -0.51
N PRO A 253 -23.26 5.38 -1.52
CA PRO A 253 -24.50 6.09 -1.27
C PRO A 253 -25.49 5.28 -0.40
N ASP A 254 -25.70 4.02 -0.73
CA ASP A 254 -26.58 3.12 0.05
C ASP A 254 -26.06 2.91 1.47
N PHE A 255 -24.75 2.70 1.62
CA PHE A 255 -24.10 2.58 2.93
C PHE A 255 -24.33 3.81 3.80
N LEU A 256 -24.13 5.01 3.24
CA LEU A 256 -24.33 6.28 3.96
C LEU A 256 -25.80 6.51 4.32
N ASP A 257 -26.75 6.18 3.42
CA ASP A 257 -28.18 6.34 3.67
C ASP A 257 -28.67 5.42 4.78
N ILE A 258 -28.21 4.19 4.81
CA ILE A 258 -28.55 3.23 5.85
C ILE A 258 -27.97 3.68 7.20
N ARG A 259 -26.70 4.07 7.23
CA ARG A 259 -26.07 4.57 8.46
C ARG A 259 -26.74 5.84 9.00
N ALA A 260 -27.16 6.72 8.14
CA ALA A 260 -27.88 7.94 8.51
C ALA A 260 -29.36 7.71 8.87
N GLY A 261 -29.84 6.45 8.82
CA GLY A 261 -31.24 6.10 9.07
C GLY A 261 -32.23 6.54 8.00
N ARG A 262 -31.76 7.00 6.85
CA ARG A 262 -32.60 7.39 5.71
C ARG A 262 -33.15 6.18 4.93
N LYS A 263 -32.43 5.06 4.97
CA LYS A 263 -32.79 3.79 4.36
C LYS A 263 -32.65 2.67 5.40
N LYS A 264 -33.52 1.68 5.35
CA LYS A 264 -33.36 0.48 6.20
C LYS A 264 -32.44 -0.53 5.55
N ALA A 265 -31.62 -1.20 6.35
CA ALA A 265 -30.84 -2.33 5.89
C ALA A 265 -31.79 -3.50 5.57
N GLU A 266 -31.60 -4.12 4.43
CA GLU A 266 -32.36 -5.29 3.99
C GLU A 266 -31.51 -6.55 4.07
N TYR A 267 -32.07 -7.62 4.64
CA TYR A 267 -31.39 -8.89 4.77
C TYR A 267 -32.25 -9.98 4.12
N ALA A 268 -31.72 -10.66 3.13
CA ALA A 268 -32.43 -11.72 2.43
C ALA A 268 -32.76 -12.92 3.33
N ASP A 269 -32.06 -13.09 4.43
CA ASP A 269 -32.28 -14.11 5.47
C ASP A 269 -31.84 -13.55 6.83
N PRO A 270 -32.58 -13.78 7.93
CA PRO A 270 -32.25 -13.27 9.27
C PRO A 270 -30.87 -13.70 9.78
N ARG A 271 -30.35 -14.84 9.34
CA ARG A 271 -29.00 -15.35 9.68
C ARG A 271 -27.87 -14.49 9.17
N LEU A 272 -28.16 -13.59 8.23
CA LEU A 272 -27.18 -12.64 7.68
C LEU A 272 -26.99 -11.39 8.55
N ILE A 273 -27.93 -11.09 9.46
CA ILE A 273 -27.86 -9.91 10.31
C ILE A 273 -26.51 -9.85 11.07
N PRO A 274 -26.10 -10.85 11.85
CA PRO A 274 -24.84 -10.80 12.60
C PRO A 274 -23.58 -10.81 11.72
N ILE A 275 -23.73 -11.11 10.42
CA ILE A 275 -22.62 -11.11 9.47
C ILE A 275 -22.47 -9.74 8.80
N LEU A 276 -23.58 -9.05 8.53
CA LEU A 276 -23.61 -7.86 7.68
C LEU A 276 -24.03 -6.57 8.41
N GLU A 277 -24.43 -6.62 9.68
CA GLU A 277 -24.92 -5.44 10.42
C GLU A 277 -23.84 -4.34 10.53
N ASP A 278 -22.58 -4.71 10.78
CA ASP A 278 -21.44 -3.77 10.84
C ASP A 278 -21.22 -3.01 9.52
N THR A 279 -21.69 -3.58 8.42
CA THR A 279 -21.55 -3.02 7.07
C THR A 279 -22.87 -2.62 6.45
N ALA A 280 -23.88 -2.29 7.29
CA ALA A 280 -25.17 -1.79 6.86
C ALA A 280 -25.93 -2.74 5.91
N GLY A 281 -25.79 -4.05 6.08
CA GLY A 281 -26.40 -5.08 5.22
C GLY A 281 -25.66 -5.34 3.90
N ILE A 282 -24.54 -4.65 3.66
CA ILE A 282 -23.77 -4.74 2.43
C ILE A 282 -22.59 -5.72 2.63
N MET A 283 -22.36 -6.61 1.67
CA MET A 283 -21.12 -7.41 1.67
C MET A 283 -19.93 -6.54 1.28
N VAL A 284 -18.97 -6.37 2.17
CA VAL A 284 -17.76 -5.56 1.99
C VAL A 284 -16.50 -6.40 2.08
N TYR A 285 -16.52 -7.43 2.91
CA TYR A 285 -15.33 -8.23 3.22
C TYR A 285 -15.39 -9.63 2.62
N GLN A 286 -14.24 -10.16 2.22
CA GLN A 286 -14.11 -11.55 1.76
C GLN A 286 -14.59 -12.54 2.83
N GLU A 287 -14.32 -12.23 4.09
CA GLU A 287 -14.74 -13.02 5.25
C GLU A 287 -16.27 -13.10 5.36
N GLN A 288 -16.99 -12.03 5.01
CA GLN A 288 -18.47 -12.05 4.98
C GLN A 288 -18.98 -13.01 3.89
N VAL A 289 -18.37 -13.01 2.71
CA VAL A 289 -18.71 -13.98 1.65
C VAL A 289 -18.52 -15.43 2.14
N MET A 290 -17.40 -15.69 2.82
CA MET A 290 -17.14 -17.02 3.38
C MET A 290 -18.15 -17.40 4.47
N LEU A 291 -18.51 -16.48 5.36
CA LEU A 291 -19.49 -16.70 6.41
C LEU A 291 -20.90 -16.92 5.84
N VAL A 292 -21.30 -16.19 4.79
CA VAL A 292 -22.56 -16.41 4.07
C VAL A 292 -22.56 -17.80 3.44
N ALA A 293 -21.47 -18.20 2.78
CA ALA A 293 -21.35 -19.55 2.21
C ALA A 293 -21.50 -20.65 3.28
N GLN A 294 -20.90 -20.46 4.45
CA GLN A 294 -21.02 -21.41 5.56
C GLN A 294 -22.43 -21.45 6.15
N LYS A 295 -22.99 -20.27 6.50
CA LYS A 295 -24.26 -20.16 7.24
C LYS A 295 -25.48 -20.49 6.37
N ILE A 296 -25.46 -20.11 5.11
CA ILE A 296 -26.56 -20.33 4.18
C ILE A 296 -26.32 -21.58 3.33
N GLY A 297 -25.15 -21.68 2.69
CA GLY A 297 -24.83 -22.78 1.77
C GLY A 297 -24.30 -24.05 2.43
N GLY A 298 -24.08 -24.04 3.76
CA GLY A 298 -23.60 -25.22 4.49
C GLY A 298 -22.15 -25.62 4.15
N TYR A 299 -21.34 -24.70 3.66
CA TYR A 299 -19.94 -24.96 3.33
C TYR A 299 -19.10 -25.22 4.58
N SER A 300 -18.10 -26.07 4.44
CA SER A 300 -16.97 -26.09 5.38
C SER A 300 -16.12 -24.82 5.20
N LEU A 301 -15.26 -24.50 6.17
CA LEU A 301 -14.36 -23.36 6.06
C LEU A 301 -13.45 -23.47 4.83
N GLY A 302 -12.89 -24.67 4.56
CA GLY A 302 -12.08 -24.91 3.37
C GLY A 302 -12.87 -24.76 2.06
N GLY A 303 -14.13 -25.26 2.02
CA GLY A 303 -15.02 -25.09 0.88
C GLY A 303 -15.35 -23.61 0.59
N ALA A 304 -15.60 -22.84 1.65
CA ALA A 304 -15.85 -21.41 1.54
C ALA A 304 -14.60 -20.64 1.01
N ASP A 305 -13.38 -21.04 1.40
CA ASP A 305 -12.14 -20.45 0.85
C ASP A 305 -11.94 -20.79 -0.63
N ILE A 306 -12.27 -22.01 -1.05
CA ILE A 306 -12.24 -22.41 -2.47
C ILE A 306 -13.22 -21.54 -3.28
N LEU A 307 -14.46 -21.36 -2.79
CA LEU A 307 -15.45 -20.48 -3.41
C LEU A 307 -14.93 -19.05 -3.53
N ARG A 308 -14.40 -18.48 -2.45
CA ARG A 308 -13.81 -17.13 -2.45
C ARG A 308 -12.73 -16.97 -3.52
N ARG A 309 -11.85 -17.96 -3.68
CA ARG A 309 -10.75 -17.92 -4.68
C ARG A 309 -11.27 -18.03 -6.11
N ALA A 310 -12.24 -18.93 -6.35
CA ALA A 310 -12.88 -19.07 -7.66
C ALA A 310 -13.50 -17.74 -8.10
N MET A 311 -14.18 -17.10 -7.17
CA MET A 311 -14.75 -15.77 -7.35
C MET A 311 -13.68 -14.73 -7.69
N GLY A 312 -12.59 -14.65 -6.92
CA GLY A 312 -11.50 -13.70 -7.14
C GLY A 312 -10.78 -13.87 -8.48
N LYS A 313 -10.66 -15.12 -8.96
CA LYS A 313 -10.06 -15.45 -10.26
C LYS A 313 -11.01 -15.29 -11.45
N LYS A 314 -12.32 -15.04 -11.18
CA LYS A 314 -13.39 -14.97 -12.19
C LYS A 314 -13.46 -16.25 -13.06
N ASP A 315 -13.21 -17.40 -12.46
CA ASP A 315 -13.31 -18.71 -13.11
C ASP A 315 -14.78 -19.06 -13.35
N VAL A 316 -15.26 -18.88 -14.58
CA VAL A 316 -16.66 -19.04 -14.95
C VAL A 316 -17.14 -20.47 -14.71
N ALA A 317 -16.37 -21.48 -15.10
CA ALA A 317 -16.75 -22.88 -14.96
C ALA A 317 -16.86 -23.29 -13.48
N GLU A 318 -15.89 -22.89 -12.67
CA GLU A 318 -15.91 -23.15 -11.24
C GLU A 318 -17.07 -22.38 -10.56
N MET A 319 -17.37 -21.15 -10.99
CA MET A 319 -18.49 -20.38 -10.48
C MET A 319 -19.86 -21.02 -10.76
N GLU A 320 -20.06 -21.59 -11.93
CA GLU A 320 -21.29 -22.33 -12.25
C GLU A 320 -21.43 -23.59 -11.38
N ARG A 321 -20.33 -24.32 -11.16
CA ARG A 321 -20.31 -25.47 -10.27
C ARG A 321 -20.64 -25.07 -8.83
N GLN A 322 -20.02 -24.01 -8.34
CA GLN A 322 -20.23 -23.50 -6.99
C GLN A 322 -21.65 -22.95 -6.78
N SER A 323 -22.26 -22.36 -7.79
CA SER A 323 -23.65 -21.91 -7.73
C SER A 323 -24.61 -23.07 -7.40
N LYS A 324 -24.46 -24.21 -8.10
CA LYS A 324 -25.27 -25.39 -7.82
C LYS A 324 -25.07 -25.92 -6.41
N VAL A 325 -23.81 -26.06 -5.98
CA VAL A 325 -23.45 -26.53 -4.63
C VAL A 325 -24.04 -25.61 -3.55
N PHE A 326 -23.98 -24.29 -3.76
CA PHE A 326 -24.50 -23.31 -2.81
C PHE A 326 -26.04 -23.42 -2.70
N ILE A 327 -26.74 -23.47 -3.83
CA ILE A 327 -28.24 -23.57 -3.86
C ILE A 327 -28.71 -24.88 -3.22
N GLU A 328 -28.09 -26.04 -3.55
CA GLU A 328 -28.41 -27.33 -2.95
C GLU A 328 -28.13 -27.33 -1.43
N GLY A 329 -27.02 -26.74 -1.00
CA GLY A 329 -26.70 -26.61 0.42
C GLY A 329 -27.67 -25.69 1.16
N ALA A 330 -28.05 -24.58 0.56
CA ALA A 330 -29.04 -23.64 1.10
C ALA A 330 -30.43 -24.29 1.26
N ALA A 331 -30.85 -25.07 0.29
CA ALA A 331 -32.10 -25.82 0.37
C ALA A 331 -32.13 -26.79 1.56
N LYS A 332 -31.01 -27.50 1.83
CA LYS A 332 -30.87 -28.37 3.01
C LYS A 332 -30.93 -27.58 4.33
N ASN A 333 -30.55 -26.30 4.29
CA ASN A 333 -30.64 -25.38 5.42
C ASN A 333 -31.95 -24.61 5.50
N GLY A 334 -32.95 -24.98 4.71
CA GLY A 334 -34.30 -24.39 4.74
C GLY A 334 -34.42 -23.03 4.08
N VAL A 335 -33.51 -22.69 3.15
CA VAL A 335 -33.57 -21.45 2.35
C VAL A 335 -34.17 -21.76 1.01
N SER A 336 -35.11 -20.92 0.54
CA SER A 336 -35.72 -21.10 -0.78
C SER A 336 -34.67 -20.91 -1.90
N GLU A 337 -34.90 -21.60 -3.02
CA GLU A 337 -34.04 -21.54 -4.20
C GLU A 337 -33.91 -20.10 -4.71
N GLU A 338 -34.99 -19.32 -4.70
CA GLU A 338 -35.01 -17.91 -5.12
C GLU A 338 -34.07 -17.05 -4.27
N VAL A 339 -34.17 -17.18 -2.94
CA VAL A 339 -33.30 -16.45 -2.00
C VAL A 339 -31.84 -16.90 -2.14
N ALA A 340 -31.59 -18.21 -2.28
CA ALA A 340 -30.27 -18.76 -2.47
C ALA A 340 -29.61 -18.27 -3.78
N ALA A 341 -30.33 -18.28 -4.88
CA ALA A 341 -29.85 -17.77 -6.17
C ALA A 341 -29.56 -16.27 -6.11
N HIS A 342 -30.42 -15.48 -5.48
CA HIS A 342 -30.20 -14.05 -5.28
C HIS A 342 -28.94 -13.79 -4.44
N LEU A 343 -28.75 -14.49 -3.34
CA LEU A 343 -27.55 -14.36 -2.49
C LEU A 343 -26.29 -14.77 -3.23
N PHE A 344 -26.33 -15.84 -4.02
CA PHE A 344 -25.17 -16.24 -4.82
C PHE A 344 -24.78 -15.18 -5.85
N GLU A 345 -25.76 -14.54 -6.50
CA GLU A 345 -25.51 -13.43 -7.44
C GLU A 345 -24.91 -12.21 -6.74
N LEU A 346 -25.38 -11.87 -5.54
CA LEU A 346 -24.77 -10.82 -4.72
C LEU A 346 -23.32 -11.17 -4.39
N MET A 347 -23.05 -12.39 -3.94
CA MET A 347 -21.69 -12.88 -3.66
C MET A 347 -20.82 -12.81 -4.92
N ARG A 348 -21.32 -13.22 -6.07
CA ARG A 348 -20.61 -13.20 -7.36
C ARG A 348 -20.25 -11.78 -7.80
N LYS A 349 -21.17 -10.84 -7.71
CA LYS A 349 -20.91 -9.42 -8.01
C LYS A 349 -19.82 -8.87 -7.08
N PHE A 350 -19.87 -9.26 -5.84
CA PHE A 350 -19.01 -8.70 -4.80
C PHE A 350 -17.64 -9.36 -4.74
N ALA A 351 -17.50 -10.60 -5.14
CA ALA A 351 -16.27 -11.39 -4.98
C ALA A 351 -15.09 -10.87 -5.80
N GLY A 352 -15.35 -10.17 -6.91
CA GLY A 352 -14.29 -9.44 -7.65
C GLY A 352 -13.76 -8.21 -6.91
N TYR A 353 -14.46 -7.78 -5.84
CA TYR A 353 -14.19 -6.54 -5.11
C TYR A 353 -14.04 -6.73 -3.60
N GLY A 354 -14.30 -7.93 -3.07
CA GLY A 354 -14.21 -8.23 -1.64
C GLY A 354 -12.84 -7.89 -1.07
N PHE A 355 -12.82 -7.18 0.05
CA PHE A 355 -11.61 -6.78 0.73
C PHE A 355 -11.30 -7.70 1.90
N ASN A 356 -10.02 -7.91 2.18
CA ASN A 356 -9.61 -8.63 3.39
C ASN A 356 -9.91 -7.76 4.63
N LYS A 357 -10.77 -8.23 5.53
CA LYS A 357 -11.16 -7.48 6.73
C LYS A 357 -9.97 -7.25 7.65
N SER A 358 -9.09 -8.24 7.79
CA SER A 358 -7.92 -8.14 8.65
C SER A 358 -6.96 -7.05 8.18
N HIS A 359 -6.72 -6.95 6.86
CA HIS A 359 -5.94 -5.86 6.29
C HIS A 359 -6.61 -4.50 6.52
N ALA A 360 -7.92 -4.38 6.24
CA ALA A 360 -8.66 -3.14 6.48
C ALA A 360 -8.60 -2.72 7.96
N ALA A 361 -8.71 -3.67 8.89
CA ALA A 361 -8.66 -3.41 10.32
C ALA A 361 -7.27 -2.92 10.75
N ALA A 362 -6.20 -3.62 10.35
CA ALA A 362 -4.82 -3.23 10.68
C ALA A 362 -4.49 -1.83 10.18
N TYR A 363 -4.84 -1.52 8.93
CA TYR A 363 -4.57 -0.22 8.32
C TYR A 363 -5.46 0.90 8.90
N SER A 364 -6.69 0.61 9.25
CA SER A 364 -7.56 1.59 9.92
C SER A 364 -7.11 1.87 11.36
N TYR A 365 -6.52 0.88 12.04
CA TYR A 365 -5.90 1.06 13.34
C TYR A 365 -4.68 2.02 13.25
N VAL A 366 -3.81 1.82 12.25
CA VAL A 366 -2.71 2.76 11.98
C VAL A 366 -3.22 4.15 11.61
N ALA A 367 -4.28 4.22 10.78
CA ALA A 367 -4.91 5.49 10.42
C ALA A 367 -5.45 6.23 11.65
N TYR A 368 -6.12 5.51 12.56
CA TYR A 368 -6.62 6.08 13.79
C TYR A 368 -5.48 6.64 14.67
N LYS A 369 -4.39 5.89 14.85
CA LYS A 369 -3.19 6.35 15.57
C LYS A 369 -2.65 7.66 14.98
N THR A 370 -2.56 7.77 13.65
CA THR A 370 -2.10 9.01 13.00
C THR A 370 -3.08 10.17 13.17
N GLY A 371 -4.39 9.90 13.16
CA GLY A 371 -5.42 10.89 13.46
C GLY A 371 -5.36 11.38 14.91
N TRP A 372 -5.17 10.47 15.84
CA TRP A 372 -5.01 10.78 17.25
C TRP A 372 -3.74 11.63 17.51
N LEU A 373 -2.60 11.25 16.92
CA LEU A 373 -1.38 12.04 17.00
C LEU A 373 -1.58 13.46 16.44
N LYS A 374 -2.27 13.58 15.32
CA LYS A 374 -2.60 14.88 14.73
C LYS A 374 -3.48 15.71 15.64
N ASN A 375 -4.48 15.11 16.32
CA ASN A 375 -5.39 15.82 17.19
C ASN A 375 -4.69 16.39 18.44
N TYR A 376 -3.81 15.60 19.05
CA TYR A 376 -3.21 15.96 20.34
C TYR A 376 -1.80 16.54 20.24
N TYR A 377 -1.04 16.16 19.20
CA TYR A 377 0.36 16.50 19.00
C TYR A 377 0.65 16.92 17.54
N PRO A 378 -0.08 17.95 17.04
CA PRO A 378 -0.01 18.31 15.61
C PRO A 378 1.39 18.71 15.16
N ALA A 379 2.18 19.41 16.00
CA ALA A 379 3.53 19.83 15.61
C ALA A 379 4.48 18.65 15.47
N GLU A 380 4.50 17.75 16.43
CA GLU A 380 5.34 16.56 16.46
C GLU A 380 5.00 15.62 15.31
N PHE A 381 3.69 15.40 15.07
CA PHE A 381 3.22 14.55 13.97
C PHE A 381 3.50 15.15 12.60
N LEU A 382 3.21 16.43 12.38
CA LEU A 382 3.43 17.08 11.09
C LEU A 382 4.90 17.32 10.80
N ALA A 383 5.75 17.58 11.80
CA ALA A 383 7.21 17.63 11.61
C ALA A 383 7.76 16.28 11.13
N SER A 384 7.26 15.20 11.74
CA SER A 384 7.64 13.83 11.35
C SER A 384 7.19 13.52 9.92
N SER A 385 5.96 13.92 9.55
CA SER A 385 5.42 13.73 8.21
C SER A 385 6.16 14.55 7.15
N LEU A 386 6.50 15.82 7.46
CA LEU A 386 7.31 16.68 6.59
C LEU A 386 8.68 16.09 6.27
N SER A 387 9.29 15.41 7.24
CA SER A 387 10.60 14.77 7.06
C SER A 387 10.60 13.70 5.98
N GLU A 388 9.49 12.99 5.79
CA GLU A 388 9.36 11.94 4.78
C GLU A 388 9.03 12.48 3.37
N VAL A 389 8.61 13.74 3.27
CA VAL A 389 8.21 14.36 2.00
C VAL A 389 9.01 15.60 1.65
N MET A 390 10.11 15.89 2.35
CA MET A 390 10.86 17.16 2.20
C MET A 390 11.44 17.37 0.80
N THR A 391 11.59 16.32 -0.01
CA THR A 391 11.99 16.40 -1.42
C THR A 391 10.84 16.58 -2.40
N ASP A 392 9.58 16.54 -1.91
CA ASP A 392 8.36 16.75 -2.69
C ASP A 392 7.72 18.09 -2.31
N PRO A 393 7.91 19.16 -3.12
CA PRO A 393 7.43 20.50 -2.76
C PRO A 393 5.92 20.60 -2.61
N GLU A 394 5.16 19.84 -3.42
CA GLU A 394 3.69 19.89 -3.41
C GLU A 394 3.15 19.28 -2.11
N LYS A 395 3.62 18.10 -1.75
CA LYS A 395 3.23 17.44 -0.49
C LYS A 395 3.69 18.24 0.72
N SER A 396 4.93 18.75 0.71
CA SER A 396 5.46 19.60 1.77
C SER A 396 4.61 20.84 1.99
N LEU A 397 4.25 21.54 0.90
CA LEU A 397 3.39 22.73 0.99
C LEU A 397 2.03 22.42 1.62
N LYS A 398 1.42 21.30 1.23
CA LYS A 398 0.12 20.86 1.78
C LYS A 398 0.19 20.67 3.29
N ILE A 399 1.24 20.00 3.77
CA ILE A 399 1.44 19.76 5.22
C ILE A 399 1.79 21.04 5.96
N LEU A 400 2.59 21.96 5.38
CA LEU A 400 2.91 23.25 5.98
C LEU A 400 1.68 24.14 6.13
N MET A 401 0.79 24.12 5.13
CA MET A 401 -0.49 24.85 5.21
C MET A 401 -1.39 24.27 6.29
N ASP A 402 -1.38 22.96 6.43
CA ASP A 402 -2.13 22.26 7.47
C ASP A 402 -1.60 22.59 8.87
N ALA A 403 -0.29 22.58 9.05
CA ALA A 403 0.35 23.02 10.31
C ALA A 403 -0.07 24.45 10.71
N LYS A 404 -0.14 25.37 9.75
CA LYS A 404 -0.66 26.73 10.00
C LYS A 404 -2.12 26.74 10.44
N ARG A 405 -2.98 25.90 9.85
CA ARG A 405 -4.39 25.78 10.28
C ARG A 405 -4.51 25.29 11.72
N HIS A 406 -3.61 24.44 12.15
CA HIS A 406 -3.50 23.97 13.53
C HIS A 406 -2.77 24.94 14.47
N SER A 407 -2.49 26.18 14.02
CA SER A 407 -1.78 27.22 14.79
C SER A 407 -0.36 26.79 15.21
N VAL A 408 0.25 25.88 14.48
CA VAL A 408 1.64 25.48 14.69
C VAL A 408 2.56 26.56 14.14
N LYS A 409 3.53 26.99 14.96
CA LYS A 409 4.54 27.96 14.58
C LYS A 409 5.62 27.30 13.71
N LEU A 410 5.83 27.83 12.51
CA LEU A 410 6.85 27.37 11.57
C LEU A 410 8.13 28.21 11.73
N LEU A 411 9.24 27.56 12.00
CA LEU A 411 10.56 28.14 12.15
C LEU A 411 11.39 27.82 10.91
N GLY A 412 12.09 28.82 10.36
CA GLY A 412 12.99 28.65 9.24
C GLY A 412 14.20 27.75 9.56
N PRO A 413 15.02 27.42 8.56
CA PRO A 413 16.25 26.68 8.80
C PRO A 413 17.24 27.54 9.60
N ASP A 414 17.99 26.91 10.50
CA ASP A 414 18.98 27.52 11.35
C ASP A 414 20.18 26.60 11.49
N ILE A 415 21.39 27.11 11.21
CA ILE A 415 22.60 26.29 11.23
C ILE A 415 22.92 25.76 12.62
N ASN A 416 22.52 26.47 13.67
CA ASN A 416 22.78 26.12 15.06
C ASN A 416 21.68 25.22 15.68
N GLU A 417 20.48 25.17 15.09
CA GLU A 417 19.33 24.47 15.68
C GLU A 417 18.76 23.36 14.79
N SER A 418 18.84 23.52 13.45
CA SER A 418 18.22 22.54 12.53
C SER A 418 19.02 21.23 12.46
N GLU A 419 18.29 20.13 12.43
CA GLU A 419 18.77 18.81 12.06
C GLU A 419 18.63 18.59 10.54
N PHE A 420 19.00 17.41 10.04
CA PHE A 420 18.71 17.05 8.65
C PHE A 420 17.20 17.02 8.39
N ASN A 421 16.45 16.36 9.26
CA ASN A 421 15.00 16.26 9.22
C ASN A 421 14.32 17.49 9.83
N TYR A 422 13.03 17.67 9.54
CA TYR A 422 12.18 18.58 10.33
C TYR A 422 12.11 18.09 11.78
N THR A 423 12.07 19.01 12.71
CA THR A 423 11.95 18.69 14.14
C THR A 423 10.83 19.47 14.79
N SER A 424 10.34 18.99 15.92
CA SER A 424 9.49 19.76 16.82
C SER A 424 10.32 20.12 18.07
N PRO A 425 10.95 21.30 18.11
CA PRO A 425 11.82 21.69 19.23
C PRO A 425 11.06 21.94 20.52
N LYS A 426 9.77 22.30 20.40
CA LYS A 426 8.80 22.51 21.49
C LYS A 426 7.41 22.17 20.99
N THR A 427 6.51 21.91 21.92
CA THR A 427 5.09 21.77 21.62
C THR A 427 4.58 22.94 20.78
N MET A 428 3.84 22.66 19.72
CA MET A 428 3.29 23.63 18.76
C MET A 428 4.34 24.41 17.94
N GLU A 429 5.57 23.93 17.85
CA GLU A 429 6.60 24.51 16.96
C GLU A 429 7.19 23.45 16.03
N ILE A 430 7.43 23.81 14.77
CA ILE A 430 8.14 23.00 13.78
C ILE A 430 9.33 23.78 13.26
N ARG A 431 10.54 23.21 13.35
CA ARG A 431 11.78 23.72 12.77
C ARG A 431 12.03 23.04 11.42
N MET A 432 12.29 23.84 10.40
CA MET A 432 12.66 23.32 9.09
C MET A 432 14.01 22.58 9.14
N GLY A 433 14.05 21.38 8.58
CA GLY A 433 15.27 20.59 8.44
C GLY A 433 16.21 21.12 7.36
N LEU A 434 17.50 20.95 7.52
CA LEU A 434 18.52 21.32 6.53
C LEU A 434 18.35 20.51 5.23
N GLY A 435 17.88 19.26 5.32
CA GLY A 435 17.61 18.41 4.17
C GLY A 435 16.47 18.89 3.25
N ALA A 436 15.62 19.81 3.72
CA ALA A 436 14.62 20.46 2.90
C ALA A 436 15.18 21.59 2.01
N LEU A 437 16.40 22.00 2.23
CA LEU A 437 17.09 22.98 1.40
C LEU A 437 17.66 22.33 0.13
N LYS A 438 17.39 22.94 -1.01
CA LYS A 438 17.88 22.41 -2.29
C LYS A 438 19.41 22.31 -2.30
N GLY A 439 19.92 21.12 -2.55
CA GLY A 439 21.35 20.84 -2.64
C GLY A 439 22.01 20.47 -1.31
N VAL A 440 21.28 20.43 -0.20
CA VAL A 440 21.78 19.97 1.09
C VAL A 440 21.41 18.49 1.29
N GLY A 441 22.40 17.61 1.19
CA GLY A 441 22.26 16.18 1.48
C GLY A 441 22.43 15.87 2.98
N SER A 442 22.29 14.60 3.34
CA SER A 442 22.47 14.14 4.72
C SER A 442 23.90 14.36 5.23
N ALA A 443 24.92 14.04 4.42
CA ALA A 443 26.31 14.15 4.83
C ALA A 443 26.73 15.60 5.21
N PRO A 444 26.43 16.66 4.42
CA PRO A 444 26.68 18.04 4.85
C PRO A 444 25.92 18.43 6.13
N ALA A 445 24.67 18.02 6.28
CA ALA A 445 23.88 18.33 7.46
C ALA A 445 24.43 17.65 8.73
N GLU A 446 24.86 16.40 8.62
CA GLU A 446 25.50 15.68 9.72
C GLU A 446 26.86 16.30 10.08
N ALA A 447 27.63 16.77 9.09
CA ALA A 447 28.89 17.47 9.35
C ALA A 447 28.67 18.80 10.11
N ILE A 448 27.64 19.58 9.73
CA ILE A 448 27.25 20.80 10.46
C ILE A 448 26.85 20.46 11.90
N LYS A 449 26.06 19.41 12.09
CA LYS A 449 25.64 18.95 13.41
C LYS A 449 26.85 18.57 14.27
N ALA A 450 27.73 17.74 13.74
CA ALA A 450 28.92 17.29 14.45
C ALA A 450 29.82 18.46 14.84
N GLU A 451 30.04 19.44 13.93
CA GLU A 451 30.85 20.63 14.19
C GLU A 451 30.29 21.46 15.33
N ARG A 452 29.01 21.79 15.31
CA ARG A 452 28.40 22.61 16.39
C ARG A 452 28.33 21.88 17.74
N GLU A 453 28.17 20.55 17.74
CA GLU A 453 28.20 19.75 18.98
C GLU A 453 29.62 19.67 19.58
N GLN A 454 30.65 19.65 18.73
CA GLN A 454 32.07 19.56 19.17
C GLN A 454 32.64 20.90 19.52
N ASN A 455 32.42 21.94 18.70
CA ASN A 455 33.13 23.22 18.76
C ASN A 455 32.25 24.41 19.16
N GLY A 456 30.93 24.19 19.34
CA GLY A 456 29.98 25.21 19.71
C GLY A 456 29.25 25.84 18.51
N PRO A 457 28.36 26.83 18.75
CA PRO A 457 27.56 27.45 17.70
C PRO A 457 28.44 28.20 16.66
N PHE A 458 27.95 28.21 15.42
CA PHE A 458 28.53 28.97 14.33
C PHE A 458 28.37 30.48 14.50
#